data_6d4dc94ac7a50293ca32ecf989322cf6
#
_entry.id   6d4dc94ac7a50293ca32ecf989322cf6
#
_cell.length_a   1.000
_cell.length_b   1.000
_cell.length_c   1.000
_cell.angle_alpha   90.00
_cell.angle_beta   90.00
_cell.angle_gamma   90.00
#
_symmetry.space_group_name_H-M   'P 1'
#
loop_
_entity.id
_entity.type
_entity.pdbx_description
1 polymer ?
#
loop_
_entity_poly.entity_id
_entity_poly.type
_entity_poly.pdbx_seq_one_letter_code
_entity_poly.pdbx_strand_id
1 'polypeptide(L)'
;MAFGKGQVNPKLVEIGKEILGKCHGVPLVIKSIGSLLCLEKTEEKWSYVKDRELTNVLGQGDDIFPILKLSYDHLPSHLKICFAYYSLLPKDYEMEKERLIQLWIAQRFIPSSNNDQQEEVANEYFKDLLWRSFFEEVNEYGVVKFKMHDLIHDLVELAAREECKLIDFDGKNVSEKFHHVSCPFYIGPYFHETLSLLLKAKKIRTFLQTIDECRYGTIDESMLKTFIFSFKCLRALDLHGLMITKGPNSIGKLIHLKYLDLSWNIRMETLPKSITSL
;
A
#
# COMPACT_ATOMS: atom_id res chain seq x y z
N MET A 1 -13.93 0.01 21.36
CA MET A 1 -12.62 -0.37 20.81
C MET A 1 -11.58 -0.61 21.90
N ALA A 2 -11.15 0.36 22.67
CA ALA A 2 -10.05 0.21 23.64
C ALA A 2 -10.26 -0.84 24.75
N PHE A 3 -11.47 -1.18 25.12
CA PHE A 3 -11.75 -2.07 26.24
C PHE A 3 -12.08 -3.54 25.89
N GLY A 4 -12.32 -3.87 24.64
CA GLY A 4 -12.73 -5.24 24.26
C GLY A 4 -14.01 -5.72 24.98
N LYS A 5 -14.22 -7.05 25.00
CA LYS A 5 -15.33 -7.70 25.76
C LYS A 5 -14.76 -8.22 27.10
N GLY A 6 -14.78 -7.41 28.17
CA GLY A 6 -14.28 -7.83 29.50
C GLY A 6 -14.66 -6.86 30.60
N GLN A 7 -14.35 -7.22 31.88
CA GLN A 7 -14.48 -6.28 33.01
C GLN A 7 -13.56 -5.08 32.78
N VAL A 8 -14.17 -3.91 32.72
CA VAL A 8 -13.46 -2.65 32.47
C VAL A 8 -12.87 -2.13 33.76
N ASN A 9 -11.56 -1.94 33.84
CA ASN A 9 -10.91 -1.31 34.98
C ASN A 9 -11.36 0.17 35.07
N PRO A 10 -11.98 0.61 36.20
CA PRO A 10 -12.47 1.97 36.37
C PRO A 10 -11.40 3.05 36.13
N LYS A 11 -10.16 2.79 36.52
CA LYS A 11 -9.03 3.72 36.32
C LYS A 11 -8.69 3.88 34.83
N LEU A 12 -8.71 2.80 34.06
CA LEU A 12 -8.51 2.88 32.58
C LEU A 12 -9.63 3.67 31.91
N VAL A 13 -10.86 3.61 32.44
CA VAL A 13 -11.98 4.44 31.93
C VAL A 13 -11.72 5.93 32.17
N GLU A 14 -11.23 6.29 33.34
CA GLU A 14 -10.90 7.68 33.66
C GLU A 14 -9.78 8.21 32.76
N ILE A 15 -8.66 7.50 32.68
CA ILE A 15 -7.56 7.84 31.76
C ILE A 15 -8.06 7.94 30.31
N GLY A 16 -8.90 6.99 29.87
CA GLY A 16 -9.50 6.96 28.54
C GLY A 16 -10.36 8.20 28.24
N LYS A 17 -11.13 8.69 29.21
CA LYS A 17 -11.91 9.93 29.06
C LYS A 17 -11.02 11.15 28.88
N GLU A 18 -9.92 11.25 29.61
CA GLU A 18 -8.94 12.32 29.44
C GLU A 18 -8.26 12.27 28.06
N ILE A 19 -7.90 11.07 27.59
CA ILE A 19 -7.36 10.86 26.24
C ILE A 19 -8.38 11.28 25.17
N LEU A 20 -9.65 10.90 25.31
CA LEU A 20 -10.73 11.31 24.40
C LEU A 20 -10.88 12.83 24.34
N GLY A 21 -10.76 13.52 25.47
CA GLY A 21 -10.76 14.99 25.52
C GLY A 21 -9.66 15.60 24.66
N LYS A 22 -8.49 14.96 24.63
CA LYS A 22 -7.34 15.38 23.82
C LYS A 22 -7.48 15.06 22.32
N CYS A 23 -8.40 14.19 21.92
CA CYS A 23 -8.62 13.83 20.51
C CYS A 23 -9.51 14.81 19.74
N HIS A 24 -9.94 15.90 20.34
CA HIS A 24 -10.76 16.98 19.73
C HIS A 24 -12.02 16.49 18.99
N GLY A 25 -12.57 15.32 19.38
CA GLY A 25 -13.76 14.75 18.75
C GLY A 25 -13.56 14.18 17.35
N VAL A 26 -12.33 14.08 16.85
CA VAL A 26 -12.04 13.56 15.51
C VAL A 26 -12.15 12.02 15.51
N PRO A 27 -13.12 11.44 14.77
CA PRO A 27 -13.39 9.98 14.84
C PRO A 27 -12.18 9.11 14.46
N LEU A 28 -11.41 9.52 13.43
CA LEU A 28 -10.22 8.81 12.98
C LEU A 28 -9.16 8.75 14.07
N VAL A 29 -8.89 9.86 14.73
CA VAL A 29 -7.92 9.96 15.84
C VAL A 29 -8.36 9.08 17.01
N ILE A 30 -9.64 9.14 17.38
CA ILE A 30 -10.21 8.33 18.46
C ILE A 30 -10.06 6.83 18.16
N LYS A 31 -10.32 6.41 16.92
CA LYS A 31 -10.16 5.03 16.48
C LYS A 31 -8.69 4.60 16.53
N SER A 32 -7.78 5.40 15.98
CA SER A 32 -6.34 5.12 15.95
C SER A 32 -5.75 4.97 17.34
N ILE A 33 -6.01 5.93 18.25
CA ILE A 33 -5.54 5.85 19.63
C ILE A 33 -6.24 4.73 20.40
N GLY A 34 -7.54 4.54 20.19
CA GLY A 34 -8.29 3.45 20.82
C GLY A 34 -7.75 2.07 20.46
N SER A 35 -7.32 1.85 19.23
CA SER A 35 -6.69 0.61 18.79
C SER A 35 -5.28 0.44 19.37
N LEU A 36 -4.49 1.50 19.46
CA LEU A 36 -3.18 1.49 20.11
C LEU A 36 -3.30 1.06 21.59
N LEU A 37 -4.23 1.66 22.32
CA LEU A 37 -4.45 1.39 23.73
C LEU A 37 -5.05 0.01 24.03
N CYS A 38 -5.82 -0.55 23.11
CA CYS A 38 -6.42 -1.89 23.27
C CYS A 38 -5.36 -3.00 23.36
N LEU A 39 -4.21 -2.82 22.73
CA LEU A 39 -3.08 -3.75 22.80
C LEU A 39 -2.36 -3.70 24.15
N GLU A 40 -2.51 -2.60 24.88
CA GLU A 40 -1.78 -2.30 26.11
C GLU A 40 -2.77 -2.16 27.28
N LYS A 41 -2.86 -3.19 28.12
CA LYS A 41 -3.89 -3.25 29.19
C LYS A 41 -3.42 -2.73 30.53
N THR A 42 -2.26 -2.06 30.61
CA THR A 42 -1.70 -1.57 31.89
C THR A 42 -1.98 -0.07 32.10
N GLU A 43 -2.29 0.31 33.33
CA GLU A 43 -2.52 1.72 33.71
C GLU A 43 -1.28 2.58 33.43
N GLU A 44 -0.09 2.04 33.67
CA GLU A 44 1.19 2.73 33.45
C GLU A 44 1.36 3.14 31.99
N LYS A 45 1.05 2.22 31.06
CA LYS A 45 1.18 2.50 29.62
C LYS A 45 0.15 3.50 29.13
N TRP A 46 -1.11 3.40 29.60
CA TRP A 46 -2.14 4.37 29.24
C TRP A 46 -1.81 5.77 29.78
N SER A 47 -1.31 5.87 31.02
CA SER A 47 -0.84 7.13 31.59
C SER A 47 0.37 7.67 30.82
N TYR A 48 1.30 6.81 30.42
CA TYR A 48 2.46 7.22 29.61
C TYR A 48 2.03 7.80 28.26
N VAL A 49 1.13 7.13 27.53
CA VAL A 49 0.58 7.64 26.26
C VAL A 49 -0.12 8.99 26.48
N LYS A 50 -0.96 9.10 27.51
CA LYS A 50 -1.68 10.33 27.86
C LYS A 50 -0.75 11.51 28.19
N ASP A 51 0.20 11.28 29.10
CA ASP A 51 0.96 12.36 29.74
C ASP A 51 2.26 12.70 29.02
N ARG A 52 2.82 11.75 28.28
CA ARG A 52 4.06 11.95 27.54
C ARG A 52 3.84 12.05 26.05
N GLU A 53 3.31 11.00 25.43
CA GLU A 53 3.23 10.93 23.98
C GLU A 53 2.24 11.94 23.42
N LEU A 54 0.96 11.93 23.90
CA LEU A 54 -0.06 12.87 23.42
C LEU A 54 0.24 14.31 23.81
N THR A 55 0.80 14.56 24.99
CA THR A 55 1.13 15.93 25.40
C THR A 55 2.25 16.53 24.57
N ASN A 56 3.29 15.75 24.25
CA ASN A 56 4.38 16.21 23.39
C ASN A 56 3.91 16.51 21.95
N VAL A 57 2.92 15.74 21.49
CA VAL A 57 2.37 15.87 20.14
C VAL A 57 1.40 17.05 20.05
N LEU A 58 0.53 17.25 21.03
CA LEU A 58 -0.47 18.31 21.05
C LEU A 58 0.10 19.70 21.42
N GLY A 59 1.31 19.76 21.96
CA GLY A 59 2.00 21.03 22.20
C GLY A 59 2.36 21.82 20.94
N GLN A 60 2.04 21.30 19.76
CA GLN A 60 2.35 21.88 18.44
C GLN A 60 1.11 22.47 17.72
N GLY A 61 -0.02 22.65 18.38
CA GLY A 61 -1.26 23.20 17.81
C GLY A 61 -2.38 22.17 17.65
N ASP A 62 -3.47 22.56 16.98
CA ASP A 62 -4.66 21.71 16.75
C ASP A 62 -4.46 20.68 15.60
N ASP A 63 -3.24 20.45 15.15
CA ASP A 63 -2.94 19.51 14.09
C ASP A 63 -3.10 18.06 14.59
N ILE A 64 -3.93 17.29 13.90
CA ILE A 64 -4.19 15.87 14.21
C ILE A 64 -3.16 14.92 13.60
N PHE A 65 -2.39 15.38 12.62
CA PHE A 65 -1.40 14.57 11.91
C PHE A 65 -0.34 13.96 12.83
N PRO A 66 0.23 14.69 13.80
CA PRO A 66 1.17 14.12 14.74
C PRO A 66 0.59 12.98 15.61
N ILE A 67 -0.72 13.00 15.90
CA ILE A 67 -1.38 11.92 16.64
C ILE A 67 -1.50 10.66 15.76
N LEU A 68 -1.84 10.83 14.50
CA LEU A 68 -1.88 9.71 13.53
C LEU A 68 -0.49 9.11 13.32
N LYS A 69 0.53 9.98 13.26
CA LYS A 69 1.94 9.57 13.20
C LYS A 69 2.35 8.75 14.42
N LEU A 70 1.88 9.08 15.62
CA LEU A 70 2.13 8.28 16.82
C LEU A 70 1.63 6.85 16.63
N SER A 71 0.41 6.65 16.10
CA SER A 71 -0.13 5.32 15.84
C SER A 71 0.72 4.54 14.81
N TYR A 72 1.27 5.22 13.81
CA TYR A 72 2.21 4.62 12.85
C TYR A 72 3.55 4.27 13.52
N ASP A 73 4.10 5.13 14.36
CA ASP A 73 5.38 4.90 15.04
C ASP A 73 5.34 3.64 15.92
N HIS A 74 4.16 3.31 16.47
CA HIS A 74 3.89 2.09 17.23
C HIS A 74 3.60 0.83 16.35
N LEU A 75 3.59 0.95 15.01
CA LEU A 75 3.49 -0.24 14.17
C LEU A 75 4.75 -1.10 14.27
N PRO A 76 4.61 -2.43 14.33
CA PRO A 76 5.71 -3.37 14.10
C PRO A 76 6.38 -3.12 12.74
N SER A 77 7.68 -3.39 12.63
CA SER A 77 8.47 -3.11 11.43
C SER A 77 7.91 -3.78 10.16
N HIS A 78 7.42 -5.00 10.29
CA HIS A 78 6.82 -5.75 9.17
C HIS A 78 5.52 -5.10 8.67
N LEU A 79 4.70 -4.53 9.55
CA LEU A 79 3.50 -3.79 9.17
C LEU A 79 3.84 -2.43 8.57
N LYS A 80 4.91 -1.77 9.04
CA LYS A 80 5.38 -0.51 8.44
C LYS A 80 5.74 -0.65 6.97
N ILE A 81 6.38 -1.75 6.58
CA ILE A 81 6.74 -2.03 5.19
C ILE A 81 5.47 -2.26 4.34
N CYS A 82 4.53 -3.08 4.84
CA CYS A 82 3.26 -3.33 4.18
C CYS A 82 2.42 -2.06 4.04
N PHE A 83 2.40 -1.23 5.07
CA PHE A 83 1.72 0.07 5.08
C PHE A 83 2.35 1.04 4.07
N ALA A 84 3.68 1.21 4.10
CA ALA A 84 4.40 2.12 3.22
C ALA A 84 4.18 1.78 1.72
N TYR A 85 4.03 0.49 1.40
CA TYR A 85 3.77 0.04 0.04
C TYR A 85 2.44 0.56 -0.55
N TYR A 86 1.46 0.87 0.31
CA TYR A 86 0.18 1.43 -0.12
C TYR A 86 0.31 2.84 -0.74
N SER A 87 1.40 3.56 -0.48
CA SER A 87 1.68 4.86 -1.11
C SER A 87 1.80 4.82 -2.65
N LEU A 88 1.87 3.62 -3.22
CA LEU A 88 1.79 3.40 -4.68
C LEU A 88 0.40 3.65 -5.24
N LEU A 89 -0.62 3.72 -4.40
CA LEU A 89 -2.00 3.92 -4.84
C LEU A 89 -2.38 5.39 -4.65
N PRO A 90 -3.18 5.96 -5.56
CA PRO A 90 -3.71 7.31 -5.39
C PRO A 90 -4.59 7.43 -4.12
N LYS A 91 -4.83 8.67 -3.68
CA LYS A 91 -5.85 8.93 -2.66
C LYS A 91 -7.21 8.39 -3.12
N ASP A 92 -8.01 7.91 -2.19
CA ASP A 92 -9.34 7.33 -2.42
C ASP A 92 -9.35 6.08 -3.34
N TYR A 93 -8.19 5.53 -3.70
CA TYR A 93 -8.13 4.31 -4.51
C TYR A 93 -8.73 3.13 -3.75
N GLU A 94 -9.74 2.52 -4.36
CA GLU A 94 -10.36 1.31 -3.83
C GLU A 94 -9.67 0.06 -4.39
N MET A 95 -9.20 -0.80 -3.51
CA MET A 95 -8.48 -2.01 -3.89
C MET A 95 -9.13 -3.25 -3.26
N GLU A 96 -9.11 -4.35 -3.97
CA GLU A 96 -9.46 -5.66 -3.42
C GLU A 96 -8.36 -6.14 -2.47
N LYS A 97 -8.77 -6.69 -1.32
CA LYS A 97 -7.87 -7.17 -0.28
C LYS A 97 -6.89 -8.22 -0.83
N GLU A 98 -7.40 -9.16 -1.60
CA GLU A 98 -6.64 -10.26 -2.18
C GLU A 98 -5.52 -9.74 -3.07
N ARG A 99 -5.77 -8.71 -3.87
CA ARG A 99 -4.76 -8.07 -4.73
C ARG A 99 -3.60 -7.49 -3.91
N LEU A 100 -3.90 -6.77 -2.82
CA LEU A 100 -2.85 -6.22 -1.96
C LEU A 100 -2.02 -7.33 -1.29
N ILE A 101 -2.67 -8.38 -0.80
CA ILE A 101 -2.01 -9.54 -0.21
C ILE A 101 -1.05 -10.19 -1.20
N GLN A 102 -1.48 -10.43 -2.44
CA GLN A 102 -0.63 -11.00 -3.48
C GLN A 102 0.58 -10.12 -3.80
N LEU A 103 0.40 -8.80 -3.81
CA LEU A 103 1.48 -7.84 -4.00
C LEU A 103 2.49 -7.89 -2.84
N TRP A 104 2.05 -7.96 -1.57
CA TRP A 104 2.96 -8.11 -0.42
C TRP A 104 3.75 -9.41 -0.46
N ILE A 105 3.10 -10.51 -0.82
CA ILE A 105 3.76 -11.83 -0.98
C ILE A 105 4.79 -11.75 -2.11
N ALA A 106 4.44 -11.15 -3.26
CA ALA A 106 5.35 -10.97 -4.38
C ALA A 106 6.61 -10.18 -4.01
N GLN A 107 6.47 -9.17 -3.14
CA GLN A 107 7.58 -8.38 -2.64
C GLN A 107 8.40 -9.06 -1.54
N ARG A 108 7.95 -10.20 -1.01
CA ARG A 108 8.54 -10.91 0.12
C ARG A 108 8.49 -10.11 1.43
N PHE A 109 7.43 -9.33 1.62
CA PHE A 109 7.19 -8.65 2.90
C PHE A 109 6.65 -9.63 3.95
N ILE A 110 6.09 -10.74 3.49
CA ILE A 110 5.57 -11.82 4.32
C ILE A 110 6.68 -12.87 4.51
N PRO A 111 6.96 -13.33 5.75
CA PRO A 111 7.96 -14.36 6.00
C PRO A 111 7.67 -15.62 5.18
N SER A 112 8.74 -16.25 4.66
CA SER A 112 8.63 -17.44 3.84
C SER A 112 8.44 -18.65 4.73
N SER A 113 7.28 -19.30 4.66
CA SER A 113 7.02 -20.69 5.01
C SER A 113 6.36 -21.36 3.79
N ASN A 114 5.34 -22.14 3.91
CA ASN A 114 4.60 -22.68 2.75
C ASN A 114 3.66 -21.60 2.18
N ASN A 115 3.29 -21.70 0.90
CA ASN A 115 2.43 -20.71 0.23
C ASN A 115 1.12 -20.45 0.99
N ASP A 116 0.43 -21.50 1.45
CA ASP A 116 -0.83 -21.37 2.20
C ASP A 116 -0.65 -20.58 3.50
N GLN A 117 0.46 -20.79 4.21
CA GLN A 117 0.79 -20.05 5.43
C GLN A 117 1.11 -18.56 5.14
N GLN A 118 1.67 -18.24 3.96
CA GLN A 118 1.93 -16.84 3.60
C GLN A 118 0.64 -16.04 3.42
N GLU A 119 -0.37 -16.62 2.80
CA GLU A 119 -1.68 -15.95 2.66
C GLU A 119 -2.36 -15.74 4.02
N GLU A 120 -2.30 -16.72 4.91
CA GLU A 120 -2.84 -16.59 6.27
C GLU A 120 -2.15 -15.46 7.04
N VAL A 121 -0.81 -15.43 7.06
CA VAL A 121 -0.03 -14.37 7.72
C VAL A 121 -0.30 -13.00 7.10
N ALA A 122 -0.37 -12.93 5.78
CA ALA A 122 -0.70 -11.68 5.09
C ALA A 122 -2.12 -11.19 5.41
N ASN A 123 -3.08 -12.11 5.55
CA ASN A 123 -4.43 -11.78 6.02
C ASN A 123 -4.43 -11.24 7.46
N GLU A 124 -3.59 -11.78 8.33
CA GLU A 124 -3.44 -11.25 9.69
C GLU A 124 -2.86 -9.83 9.68
N TYR A 125 -1.84 -9.57 8.86
CA TYR A 125 -1.27 -8.24 8.68
C TYR A 125 -2.31 -7.23 8.17
N PHE A 126 -3.12 -7.64 7.19
CA PHE A 126 -4.21 -6.81 6.69
C PHE A 126 -5.24 -6.51 7.78
N LYS A 127 -5.69 -7.54 8.53
CA LYS A 127 -6.63 -7.40 9.64
C LYS A 127 -6.10 -6.49 10.74
N ASP A 128 -4.80 -6.55 11.04
CA ASP A 128 -4.18 -5.70 12.05
C ASP A 128 -4.17 -4.22 11.60
N LEU A 129 -3.83 -3.94 10.33
CA LEU A 129 -3.91 -2.59 9.76
C LEU A 129 -5.35 -2.06 9.70
N LEU A 130 -6.31 -2.90 9.33
CA LEU A 130 -7.74 -2.56 9.33
C LEU A 130 -8.23 -2.27 10.74
N TRP A 131 -7.90 -3.12 11.70
CA TRP A 131 -8.28 -2.95 13.10
C TRP A 131 -7.70 -1.66 13.72
N ARG A 132 -6.49 -1.27 13.31
CA ARG A 132 -5.85 0.01 13.68
C ARG A 132 -6.44 1.22 12.96
N SER A 133 -7.45 1.01 12.10
CA SER A 133 -8.09 2.05 11.29
C SER A 133 -7.15 2.73 10.27
N PHE A 134 -6.11 2.04 9.83
CA PHE A 134 -5.30 2.48 8.69
C PHE A 134 -5.99 2.20 7.37
N PHE A 135 -6.85 1.16 7.32
CA PHE A 135 -7.74 0.85 6.20
C PHE A 135 -9.20 0.97 6.62
N GLU A 136 -10.06 1.23 5.66
CA GLU A 136 -11.52 1.26 5.79
C GLU A 136 -12.14 0.33 4.74
N GLU A 137 -13.03 -0.57 5.17
CA GLU A 137 -13.76 -1.44 4.25
C GLU A 137 -14.85 -0.67 3.53
N VAL A 138 -14.93 -0.89 2.23
CA VAL A 138 -15.99 -0.39 1.35
C VAL A 138 -16.69 -1.59 0.74
N ASN A 139 -17.99 -1.74 1.00
CA ASN A 139 -18.80 -2.80 0.43
C ASN A 139 -19.54 -2.27 -0.78
N GLU A 140 -19.16 -2.71 -1.97
CA GLU A 140 -19.81 -2.34 -3.21
C GLU A 140 -20.28 -3.60 -3.96
N TYR A 141 -21.57 -3.73 -4.18
CA TYR A 141 -22.19 -4.84 -4.92
C TYR A 141 -21.76 -6.26 -4.46
N GLY A 142 -21.45 -6.42 -3.17
CA GLY A 142 -21.05 -7.72 -2.60
C GLY A 142 -19.55 -8.05 -2.74
N VAL A 143 -18.77 -7.16 -3.32
CA VAL A 143 -17.29 -7.24 -3.34
C VAL A 143 -16.73 -6.40 -2.19
N VAL A 144 -15.90 -7.03 -1.37
CA VAL A 144 -15.21 -6.33 -0.28
C VAL A 144 -13.96 -5.67 -0.82
N LYS A 145 -14.03 -4.35 -0.96
CA LYS A 145 -12.90 -3.49 -1.25
C LYS A 145 -12.46 -2.76 0.02
N PHE A 146 -11.34 -2.13 -0.02
CA PHE A 146 -10.87 -1.24 1.03
C PHE A 146 -10.16 -0.04 0.45
N LYS A 147 -10.13 1.03 1.23
CA LYS A 147 -9.41 2.24 0.91
C LYS A 147 -8.70 2.81 2.14
N MET A 148 -7.91 3.83 1.94
CA MET A 148 -7.24 4.57 3.00
C MET A 148 -7.83 5.98 3.11
N HIS A 149 -8.05 6.44 4.34
CA HIS A 149 -8.47 7.83 4.59
C HIS A 149 -7.35 8.79 4.18
N ASP A 150 -7.68 9.96 3.60
CA ASP A 150 -6.71 10.93 3.07
C ASP A 150 -5.58 11.28 4.02
N LEU A 151 -5.91 11.54 5.29
CA LEU A 151 -4.89 11.89 6.30
C LEU A 151 -3.93 10.73 6.59
N ILE A 152 -4.40 9.49 6.48
CA ILE A 152 -3.55 8.30 6.60
C ILE A 152 -2.73 8.12 5.33
N HIS A 153 -3.28 8.49 4.17
CA HIS A 153 -2.55 8.47 2.90
C HIS A 153 -1.40 9.49 2.91
N ASP A 154 -1.60 10.69 3.43
CA ASP A 154 -0.51 11.66 3.61
C ASP A 154 0.60 11.12 4.53
N LEU A 155 0.22 10.36 5.55
CA LEU A 155 1.17 9.71 6.44
C LEU A 155 1.95 8.59 5.74
N VAL A 156 1.29 7.78 4.91
CA VAL A 156 1.96 6.70 4.17
C VAL A 156 2.91 7.25 3.11
N GLU A 157 2.56 8.32 2.42
CA GLU A 157 3.47 8.99 1.49
C GLU A 157 4.73 9.49 2.19
N LEU A 158 4.58 10.06 3.39
CA LEU A 158 5.71 10.50 4.20
C LEU A 158 6.59 9.33 4.65
N ALA A 159 5.98 8.19 5.00
CA ALA A 159 6.69 6.98 5.42
C ALA A 159 7.47 6.31 4.28
N ALA A 160 6.96 6.40 3.05
CA ALA A 160 7.46 5.69 1.86
C ALA A 160 8.50 6.45 1.05
N ARG A 161 8.89 7.65 1.43
CA ARG A 161 9.64 8.69 0.68
C ARG A 161 10.73 8.23 -0.27
N GLU A 162 11.49 7.20 0.07
CA GLU A 162 12.69 6.81 -0.69
C GLU A 162 12.55 5.47 -1.44
N GLU A 163 11.45 4.73 -1.24
CA GLU A 163 11.29 3.40 -1.84
C GLU A 163 10.13 3.32 -2.82
N CYS A 164 9.03 4.04 -2.55
CA CYS A 164 7.81 4.01 -3.34
C CYS A 164 7.55 5.37 -4.00
N LYS A 165 7.13 5.38 -5.25
CA LYS A 165 6.79 6.60 -5.97
C LYS A 165 5.59 6.41 -6.88
N LEU A 166 4.61 7.25 -6.69
CA LEU A 166 3.57 7.55 -7.66
C LEU A 166 4.19 8.49 -8.72
N ILE A 167 4.19 8.10 -9.99
CA ILE A 167 4.83 8.86 -11.06
C ILE A 167 3.87 9.96 -11.51
N ASP A 168 4.36 11.20 -11.50
CA ASP A 168 3.66 12.34 -12.08
C ASP A 168 3.93 12.46 -13.58
N PHE A 169 3.03 13.09 -14.32
CA PHE A 169 3.20 13.36 -15.77
C PHE A 169 4.50 14.10 -16.11
N ASP A 170 5.01 14.92 -15.19
CA ASP A 170 6.24 15.70 -15.41
C ASP A 170 7.51 14.85 -15.34
N GLY A 171 7.45 13.66 -14.75
CA GLY A 171 8.57 12.73 -14.59
C GLY A 171 9.81 13.30 -13.87
N LYS A 172 9.73 14.50 -13.34
CA LYS A 172 10.88 15.24 -12.78
C LYS A 172 11.50 14.61 -11.55
N ASN A 173 10.79 13.69 -10.89
CA ASN A 173 11.13 13.18 -9.57
C ASN A 173 11.54 11.71 -9.54
N VAL A 174 11.96 11.11 -10.64
CA VAL A 174 12.42 9.71 -10.64
C VAL A 174 13.85 9.63 -10.14
N SER A 175 14.06 8.92 -9.04
CA SER A 175 15.35 8.67 -8.38
C SER A 175 15.81 7.23 -8.57
N GLU A 176 17.11 7.00 -8.59
CA GLU A 176 17.71 5.65 -8.58
C GLU A 176 17.36 4.83 -7.33
N LYS A 177 16.87 5.47 -6.27
CA LYS A 177 16.48 4.84 -5.01
C LYS A 177 15.11 4.15 -5.06
N PHE A 178 14.27 4.47 -6.04
CA PHE A 178 12.94 3.89 -6.11
C PHE A 178 13.00 2.42 -6.51
N HIS A 179 12.32 1.61 -5.70
CA HIS A 179 12.12 0.19 -5.93
C HIS A 179 10.70 -0.14 -6.38
N HIS A 180 9.75 0.70 -6.03
CA HIS A 180 8.34 0.50 -6.31
C HIS A 180 7.78 1.75 -6.95
N VAL A 181 7.12 1.58 -8.10
CA VAL A 181 6.53 2.68 -8.86
C VAL A 181 5.14 2.32 -9.34
N SER A 182 4.29 3.33 -9.42
CA SER A 182 2.97 3.22 -10.01
C SER A 182 2.65 4.42 -10.89
N CYS A 183 1.77 4.20 -11.86
CA CYS A 183 1.30 5.21 -12.80
C CYS A 183 -0.20 5.42 -12.59
N PRO A 184 -0.63 6.57 -12.03
CA PRO A 184 -2.04 6.90 -11.80
C PRO A 184 -2.71 7.51 -13.01
N PHE A 185 -2.08 7.45 -14.18
CA PHE A 185 -2.58 7.95 -15.43
C PHE A 185 -2.43 6.90 -16.53
N TYR A 186 -3.21 7.05 -17.57
CA TYR A 186 -3.13 6.19 -18.71
C TYR A 186 -1.79 6.34 -19.43
N ILE A 187 -0.90 5.36 -19.30
CA ILE A 187 0.47 5.44 -19.80
C ILE A 187 0.60 5.11 -21.29
N GLY A 188 -0.42 4.54 -21.95
CA GLY A 188 -0.33 4.07 -23.32
C GLY A 188 0.34 5.07 -24.27
N PRO A 189 -0.18 6.30 -24.45
CA PRO A 189 0.42 7.31 -25.31
C PRO A 189 1.77 7.83 -24.83
N TYR A 190 2.01 7.81 -23.51
CA TYR A 190 3.20 8.37 -22.85
C TYR A 190 4.19 7.30 -22.39
N PHE A 191 4.01 6.05 -22.82
CA PHE A 191 4.83 4.94 -22.34
C PHE A 191 6.31 5.11 -22.64
N HIS A 192 6.65 5.72 -23.78
CA HIS A 192 8.03 5.98 -24.17
C HIS A 192 8.71 6.99 -23.22
N GLU A 193 8.03 8.09 -22.91
CA GLU A 193 8.51 9.11 -22.02
C GLU A 193 8.64 8.55 -20.59
N THR A 194 7.60 7.85 -20.13
CA THR A 194 7.59 7.18 -18.81
C THR A 194 8.74 6.16 -18.72
N LEU A 195 8.93 5.34 -19.73
CA LEU A 195 10.04 4.38 -19.78
C LEU A 195 11.39 5.09 -19.69
N SER A 196 11.60 6.16 -20.46
CA SER A 196 12.84 6.94 -20.45
C SER A 196 13.18 7.49 -19.06
N LEU A 197 12.17 7.93 -18.31
CA LEU A 197 12.32 8.40 -16.94
C LEU A 197 12.67 7.26 -15.99
N LEU A 198 11.97 6.13 -16.11
CA LEU A 198 12.17 4.95 -15.26
C LEU A 198 13.54 4.29 -15.46
N LEU A 199 14.17 4.45 -16.61
CA LEU A 199 15.51 3.90 -16.88
C LEU A 199 16.59 4.36 -15.90
N LYS A 200 16.36 5.44 -15.15
CA LYS A 200 17.22 5.87 -14.04
C LYS A 200 17.13 4.91 -12.84
N ALA A 201 15.96 4.34 -12.58
CA ALA A 201 15.67 3.47 -11.44
C ALA A 201 15.79 1.98 -11.81
N LYS A 202 16.96 1.50 -12.16
CA LYS A 202 17.21 0.11 -12.65
C LYS A 202 16.83 -1.02 -11.69
N LYS A 203 16.62 -0.70 -10.41
CA LYS A 203 16.29 -1.67 -9.34
C LYS A 203 14.80 -1.79 -9.07
N ILE A 204 13.94 -1.34 -9.97
CA ILE A 204 12.49 -1.43 -9.83
C ILE A 204 12.07 -2.89 -9.64
N ARG A 205 11.29 -3.12 -8.59
CA ARG A 205 10.71 -4.41 -8.20
C ARG A 205 9.20 -4.45 -8.42
N THR A 206 8.56 -3.28 -8.44
CA THR A 206 7.12 -3.14 -8.68
C THR A 206 6.88 -2.10 -9.75
N PHE A 207 6.01 -2.43 -10.69
CA PHE A 207 5.38 -1.49 -11.60
C PHE A 207 3.88 -1.76 -11.60
N LEU A 208 3.08 -0.76 -11.18
CA LEU A 208 1.62 -0.84 -11.15
C LEU A 208 0.99 0.21 -12.04
N GLN A 209 -0.04 -0.20 -12.76
CA GLN A 209 -1.01 0.68 -13.39
C GLN A 209 -2.19 0.83 -12.42
N THR A 210 -2.52 2.06 -12.00
CA THR A 210 -3.57 2.29 -11.00
C THR A 210 -4.79 3.03 -11.55
N ILE A 211 -4.99 2.99 -12.86
CA ILE A 211 -6.17 3.55 -13.50
C ILE A 211 -7.15 2.43 -13.85
N ASP A 212 -8.39 2.54 -13.37
CA ASP A 212 -9.42 1.53 -13.62
C ASP A 212 -10.16 1.73 -14.95
N GLU A 213 -9.93 2.84 -15.63
CA GLU A 213 -10.61 3.13 -16.89
C GLU A 213 -9.84 2.55 -18.09
N CYS A 214 -10.46 1.61 -18.79
CA CYS A 214 -9.98 1.13 -20.10
C CYS A 214 -10.06 2.25 -21.15
N ARG A 215 -9.04 3.09 -21.23
CA ARG A 215 -8.95 4.13 -22.27
C ARG A 215 -8.04 3.66 -23.41
N TYR A 216 -8.42 4.00 -24.62
CA TYR A 216 -7.82 3.56 -25.87
C TYR A 216 -6.37 4.04 -26.04
N GLY A 217 -5.45 3.12 -26.12
CA GLY A 217 -4.06 3.34 -26.49
C GLY A 217 -3.32 2.02 -26.44
N THR A 218 -2.57 1.70 -27.47
CA THR A 218 -1.82 0.44 -27.57
C THR A 218 -0.38 0.68 -27.17
N ILE A 219 0.15 -0.17 -26.29
CA ILE A 219 1.60 -0.26 -26.12
C ILE A 219 2.17 -1.14 -27.23
N ASP A 220 3.15 -0.61 -27.96
CA ASP A 220 3.86 -1.37 -28.95
C ASP A 220 4.69 -2.50 -28.31
N GLU A 221 4.69 -3.66 -28.97
CA GLU A 221 5.44 -4.85 -28.52
C GLU A 221 6.94 -4.55 -28.31
N SER A 222 7.52 -3.68 -29.14
CA SER A 222 8.93 -3.30 -29.03
C SER A 222 9.23 -2.51 -27.77
N MET A 223 8.33 -1.60 -27.37
CA MET A 223 8.42 -0.81 -26.14
C MET A 223 8.30 -1.71 -24.91
N LEU A 224 7.34 -2.64 -24.93
CA LEU A 224 7.17 -3.59 -23.84
C LEU A 224 8.37 -4.53 -23.70
N LYS A 225 8.95 -4.96 -24.81
CA LYS A 225 10.23 -5.70 -24.80
C LYS A 225 11.36 -4.88 -24.16
N THR A 226 11.50 -3.62 -24.55
CA THR A 226 12.51 -2.72 -23.98
C THR A 226 12.33 -2.54 -22.48
N PHE A 227 11.08 -2.36 -22.02
CA PHE A 227 10.73 -2.29 -20.59
C PHE A 227 11.18 -3.55 -19.84
N ILE A 228 10.81 -4.74 -20.32
CA ILE A 228 11.14 -6.02 -19.71
C ILE A 228 12.67 -6.22 -19.64
N PHE A 229 13.40 -5.86 -20.69
CA PHE A 229 14.86 -5.99 -20.69
C PHE A 229 15.55 -5.03 -19.71
N SER A 230 14.94 -3.88 -19.46
CA SER A 230 15.49 -2.83 -18.59
C SER A 230 15.31 -3.13 -17.10
N PHE A 231 14.20 -3.80 -16.71
CA PHE A 231 13.81 -3.98 -15.31
C PHE A 231 13.80 -5.44 -14.86
N LYS A 232 14.97 -6.06 -14.83
CA LYS A 232 15.16 -7.49 -14.49
C LYS A 232 14.84 -7.84 -13.05
N CYS A 233 14.75 -6.85 -12.15
CA CYS A 233 14.45 -7.04 -10.74
C CYS A 233 12.95 -7.10 -10.43
N LEU A 234 12.07 -6.96 -11.43
CA LEU A 234 10.62 -6.94 -11.24
C LEU A 234 10.13 -8.21 -10.54
N ARG A 235 9.33 -8.00 -9.52
CA ARG A 235 8.59 -8.99 -8.75
C ARG A 235 7.09 -8.87 -8.94
N ALA A 236 6.61 -7.64 -9.16
CA ALA A 236 5.22 -7.35 -9.48
C ALA A 236 5.16 -6.47 -10.73
N LEU A 237 4.40 -6.91 -11.71
CA LEU A 237 4.16 -6.24 -12.98
C LEU A 237 2.67 -6.23 -13.27
N ASP A 238 2.10 -5.05 -13.28
CA ASP A 238 0.73 -4.82 -13.61
C ASP A 238 0.65 -4.02 -14.92
N LEU A 239 0.07 -4.64 -15.91
CA LEU A 239 -0.14 -4.13 -17.26
C LEU A 239 -1.61 -4.24 -17.68
N HIS A 240 -2.53 -4.20 -16.70
CA HIS A 240 -3.96 -4.30 -17.00
C HIS A 240 -4.44 -3.13 -17.88
N GLY A 241 -5.43 -3.38 -18.72
CA GLY A 241 -6.10 -2.34 -19.49
C GLY A 241 -5.26 -1.63 -20.57
N LEU A 242 -4.03 -2.07 -20.86
CA LEU A 242 -3.10 -1.39 -21.78
C LEU A 242 -3.29 -1.76 -23.26
N MET A 243 -4.36 -2.48 -23.59
CA MET A 243 -4.70 -2.90 -24.94
C MET A 243 -3.57 -3.65 -25.67
N ILE A 244 -2.78 -4.40 -24.92
CA ILE A 244 -1.70 -5.23 -25.46
C ILE A 244 -2.32 -6.31 -26.36
N THR A 245 -1.85 -6.41 -27.60
CA THR A 245 -2.33 -7.42 -28.56
C THR A 245 -1.56 -8.73 -28.46
N LYS A 246 -0.27 -8.65 -28.19
CA LYS A 246 0.61 -9.82 -27.98
C LYS A 246 1.53 -9.59 -26.81
N GLY A 247 1.45 -10.48 -25.83
CA GLY A 247 2.42 -10.50 -24.76
C GLY A 247 3.80 -10.92 -25.27
N PRO A 248 4.88 -10.17 -24.97
CA PRO A 248 6.21 -10.49 -25.47
C PRO A 248 6.77 -11.73 -24.79
N ASN A 249 7.35 -12.64 -25.55
CA ASN A 249 8.03 -13.83 -25.02
C ASN A 249 9.21 -13.48 -24.08
N SER A 250 9.69 -12.24 -24.10
CA SER A 250 10.71 -11.77 -23.16
C SER A 250 10.24 -11.75 -21.71
N ILE A 251 8.93 -11.84 -21.41
CA ILE A 251 8.39 -11.85 -20.04
C ILE A 251 8.97 -13.00 -19.21
N GLY A 252 9.25 -14.17 -19.83
CA GLY A 252 9.92 -15.29 -19.17
C GLY A 252 11.37 -15.02 -18.73
N LYS A 253 11.96 -13.85 -19.07
CA LYS A 253 13.27 -13.41 -18.57
C LYS A 253 13.20 -12.70 -17.22
N LEU A 254 12.00 -12.40 -16.75
CA LEU A 254 11.77 -11.79 -15.44
C LEU A 254 11.76 -12.87 -14.35
N ILE A 255 12.89 -13.49 -14.10
CA ILE A 255 13.06 -14.65 -13.18
C ILE A 255 12.65 -14.40 -11.74
N HIS A 256 12.44 -13.14 -11.37
CA HIS A 256 11.98 -12.73 -10.03
C HIS A 256 10.49 -12.42 -9.99
N LEU A 257 9.79 -12.45 -11.13
CA LEU A 257 8.38 -12.09 -11.22
C LEU A 257 7.53 -13.10 -10.45
N LYS A 258 6.64 -12.59 -9.59
CA LYS A 258 5.72 -13.37 -8.74
C LYS A 258 4.27 -12.93 -8.88
N TYR A 259 4.06 -11.70 -9.36
CA TYR A 259 2.75 -11.14 -9.65
C TYR A 259 2.74 -10.58 -11.07
N LEU A 260 1.78 -11.00 -11.86
CA LEU A 260 1.56 -10.50 -13.22
C LEU A 260 0.08 -10.28 -13.44
N ASP A 261 -0.30 -9.05 -13.74
CA ASP A 261 -1.65 -8.71 -14.15
C ASP A 261 -1.65 -8.30 -15.62
N LEU A 262 -2.38 -9.02 -16.43
CA LEU A 262 -2.63 -8.75 -17.86
C LEU A 262 -4.14 -8.62 -18.14
N SER A 263 -4.95 -8.49 -17.09
CA SER A 263 -6.40 -8.37 -17.22
C SER A 263 -6.81 -7.16 -18.07
N TRP A 264 -8.03 -7.18 -18.59
CA TRP A 264 -8.59 -6.10 -19.43
C TRP A 264 -7.80 -5.78 -20.72
N ASN A 265 -6.81 -6.59 -21.10
CA ASN A 265 -6.18 -6.50 -22.43
C ASN A 265 -7.05 -7.22 -23.45
N ILE A 266 -8.23 -6.68 -23.73
CA ILE A 266 -9.30 -7.31 -24.53
C ILE A 266 -8.90 -7.66 -25.96
N ARG A 267 -7.79 -7.13 -26.47
CA ARG A 267 -7.22 -7.46 -27.78
C ARG A 267 -6.17 -8.57 -27.73
N MET A 268 -5.85 -9.09 -26.55
CA MET A 268 -4.86 -10.15 -26.39
C MET A 268 -5.46 -11.50 -26.80
N GLU A 269 -5.01 -12.03 -27.91
CA GLU A 269 -5.49 -13.31 -28.43
C GLU A 269 -4.83 -14.51 -27.73
N THR A 270 -3.57 -14.40 -27.35
CA THR A 270 -2.80 -15.48 -26.74
C THR A 270 -1.81 -14.97 -25.70
N LEU A 271 -1.67 -15.72 -24.60
CA LEU A 271 -0.62 -15.48 -23.63
C LEU A 271 0.75 -15.87 -24.20
N PRO A 272 1.84 -15.19 -23.81
CA PRO A 272 3.19 -15.57 -24.20
C PRO A 272 3.50 -16.99 -23.71
N LYS A 273 4.04 -17.85 -24.59
CA LYS A 273 4.44 -19.21 -24.19
C LYS A 273 5.45 -19.23 -23.05
N SER A 274 6.30 -18.22 -22.97
CA SER A 274 7.33 -18.07 -21.93
C SER A 274 6.78 -17.80 -20.52
N ILE A 275 5.47 -17.55 -20.37
CA ILE A 275 4.84 -17.39 -19.06
C ILE A 275 4.96 -18.67 -18.21
N THR A 276 5.04 -19.83 -18.85
CA THR A 276 5.25 -21.12 -18.18
C THR A 276 6.66 -21.30 -17.60
N SER A 277 7.55 -20.34 -17.86
CA SER A 277 8.94 -20.33 -17.38
C SER A 277 9.12 -19.46 -16.13
N LEU A 278 8.05 -18.80 -15.65
CA LEU A 278 8.01 -17.96 -14.43
C LEU A 278 7.63 -18.82 -13.18
#